data_4a2c3689eca938776a09442dc659e577
#
_entry.id   4a2c3689eca938776a09442dc659e577
#
_cell.length_a   1.000
_cell.length_b   1.000
_cell.length_c   1.000
_cell.angle_alpha   90.00
_cell.angle_beta   90.00
_cell.angle_gamma   90.00
#
_symmetry.space_group_name_H-M   'P 1'
#
loop_
_entity.id
_entity.type
_entity.pdbx_description
1 polymer ?
#
loop_
_entity_poly.entity_id
_entity_poly.type
_entity_poly.pdbx_seq_one_letter_code
_entity_poly.pdbx_strand_id
1 'polypeptide(L)'
;MSKSFKISTTVFFIIVSSILQWCSLPIGNTFVWWVIYTWCLYCLFSLKPSKYNVKSITLFLIMVGISAVYGALMQAEIYWDWKNLVKNLFIYLLPVAAITFASPKLLSFTLNKYFKYLPILFLLLCFFFESDAFGRMLVPYSMLALFILCIRKHNIIPIAIAFAITLIFGFQSRSDVIKFCVCIALGLSLYLYRLRSVLVKLYKTFHVILLVIPFVLAGLAATNVFNIFLLEEELEVEGEYTMTDDNSEEGEASMLADTRTFIYEEEILSSITHNYFIQGRSLARGYESTAFGDEMDEDIKTNRGERYESEVAIMNIFNHFGIIGVILYFIIFVQASYKALYRSRNIFIKAVGVFVAFKWTFSWIEDFQRVDLNNLCLWIMIGMCFSPLFRSMTNRDFVRWLRSIKILPIQTRKIAIKK
;
A
#
# COMPACT_ATOMS: atom_id res chain seq x y z
N MET A 1 15.09 -21.13 15.50
CA MET A 1 15.12 -19.66 15.58
C MET A 1 13.84 -19.15 16.22
N SER A 2 13.90 -18.22 17.20
CA SER A 2 12.73 -17.77 17.95
C SER A 2 11.78 -16.93 17.11
N LYS A 3 10.45 -17.01 17.38
CA LYS A 3 9.44 -16.14 16.74
C LYS A 3 9.75 -14.65 16.91
N SER A 4 10.29 -14.29 18.09
CA SER A 4 10.66 -12.91 18.40
C SER A 4 11.76 -12.39 17.48
N PHE A 5 12.77 -13.19 17.20
CA PHE A 5 13.85 -12.81 16.30
C PHE A 5 13.34 -12.61 14.86
N LYS A 6 12.57 -13.58 14.33
CA LYS A 6 11.99 -13.48 12.99
C LYS A 6 11.17 -12.18 12.80
N ILE A 7 10.30 -11.85 13.77
CA ILE A 7 9.49 -10.64 13.70
C ILE A 7 10.35 -9.39 13.84
N SER A 8 11.31 -9.38 14.77
CA SER A 8 12.17 -8.21 14.98
C SER A 8 12.99 -7.87 13.76
N THR A 9 13.60 -8.86 13.11
CA THR A 9 14.40 -8.66 11.90
C THR A 9 13.53 -8.24 10.70
N THR A 10 12.36 -8.87 10.51
CA THR A 10 11.43 -8.50 9.45
C THR A 10 10.96 -7.05 9.60
N VAL A 11 10.55 -6.65 10.82
CA VAL A 11 10.09 -5.27 11.07
C VAL A 11 11.23 -4.28 10.83
N PHE A 12 12.42 -4.55 11.34
CA PHE A 12 13.58 -3.68 11.15
C PHE A 12 13.87 -3.46 9.66
N PHE A 13 14.01 -4.54 8.91
CA PHE A 13 14.35 -4.45 7.49
C PHE A 13 13.24 -3.81 6.64
N ILE A 14 11.96 -4.05 6.94
CA ILE A 14 10.87 -3.39 6.21
C ILE A 14 10.78 -1.90 6.54
N ILE A 15 11.09 -1.46 7.77
CA ILE A 15 11.21 -0.04 8.08
C ILE A 15 12.29 0.61 7.20
N VAL A 16 13.48 0.01 7.12
CA VAL A 16 14.57 0.54 6.31
C VAL A 16 14.23 0.46 4.80
N SER A 17 13.60 -0.62 4.35
CA SER A 17 13.16 -0.77 2.96
C SER A 17 12.20 0.34 2.51
N SER A 18 11.39 0.88 3.43
CA SER A 18 10.39 1.92 3.11
C SER A 18 11.02 3.26 2.70
N ILE A 19 12.30 3.45 2.97
CA ILE A 19 13.02 4.70 2.68
C ILE A 19 14.15 4.54 1.67
N LEU A 20 14.38 3.33 1.15
CA LEU A 20 15.53 3.03 0.28
C LEU A 20 15.66 3.93 -0.94
N GLN A 21 14.55 4.23 -1.58
CA GLN A 21 14.50 5.07 -2.79
C GLN A 21 14.44 6.57 -2.48
N TRP A 22 14.22 6.92 -1.20
CA TRP A 22 13.94 8.27 -0.73
C TRP A 22 14.92 8.69 0.37
N CYS A 23 16.13 8.18 0.27
CA CYS A 23 17.19 8.47 1.22
C CYS A 23 18.49 8.69 0.44
N SER A 24 19.13 9.81 0.65
CA SER A 24 20.40 10.18 -0.01
C SER A 24 21.57 9.27 0.40
N LEU A 25 21.41 8.46 1.46
CA LEU A 25 22.42 7.46 1.84
C LEU A 25 22.30 6.19 0.98
N PRO A 26 23.40 5.66 0.43
CA PRO A 26 23.41 4.37 -0.25
C PRO A 26 23.29 3.23 0.76
N ILE A 27 22.05 2.76 1.00
CA ILE A 27 21.78 1.68 1.96
C ILE A 27 21.82 0.32 1.26
N GLY A 28 23.02 -0.21 1.07
CA GLY A 28 23.22 -1.52 0.42
C GLY A 28 23.08 -1.46 -1.11
N ASN A 29 23.20 -2.63 -1.73
CA ASN A 29 23.00 -2.81 -3.16
C ASN A 29 21.82 -3.76 -3.46
N THR A 30 21.44 -3.90 -4.71
CA THR A 30 20.33 -4.73 -5.16
C THR A 30 20.42 -6.17 -4.64
N PHE A 31 21.59 -6.80 -4.69
CA PHE A 31 21.80 -8.19 -4.25
C PHE A 31 21.57 -8.35 -2.74
N VAL A 32 22.11 -7.43 -1.94
CA VAL A 32 21.94 -7.43 -0.47
C VAL A 32 20.45 -7.34 -0.12
N TRP A 33 19.71 -6.48 -0.82
CA TRP A 33 18.26 -6.34 -0.60
C TRP A 33 17.47 -7.56 -1.06
N TRP A 34 17.85 -8.25 -2.10
CA TRP A 34 17.23 -9.52 -2.49
C TRP A 34 17.38 -10.58 -1.40
N VAL A 35 18.57 -10.69 -0.79
CA VAL A 35 18.79 -11.59 0.35
C VAL A 35 17.91 -11.20 1.53
N ILE A 36 17.81 -9.90 1.84
CA ILE A 36 16.98 -9.37 2.92
C ILE A 36 15.48 -9.64 2.64
N TYR A 37 15.01 -9.40 1.43
CA TYR A 37 13.61 -9.66 1.06
C TYR A 37 13.27 -11.16 1.10
N THR A 38 14.17 -11.99 0.62
CA THR A 38 14.04 -13.45 0.75
C THR A 38 13.91 -13.85 2.23
N TRP A 39 14.74 -13.26 3.10
CA TRP A 39 14.64 -13.47 4.53
C TRP A 39 13.30 -13.01 5.12
N CYS A 40 12.84 -11.80 4.76
CA CYS A 40 11.58 -11.28 5.23
C CYS A 40 10.39 -12.15 4.78
N LEU A 41 10.35 -12.58 3.53
CA LEU A 41 9.33 -13.50 3.02
C LEU A 41 9.39 -14.86 3.72
N TYR A 42 10.58 -15.45 3.87
CA TYR A 42 10.75 -16.68 4.64
C TYR A 42 10.17 -16.55 6.06
N CYS A 43 10.44 -15.44 6.75
CA CYS A 43 9.87 -15.17 8.06
C CYS A 43 8.33 -15.08 8.01
N LEU A 44 7.77 -14.35 7.06
CA LEU A 44 6.32 -14.22 6.89
C LEU A 44 5.66 -15.58 6.63
N PHE A 45 6.18 -16.36 5.70
CA PHE A 45 5.67 -17.71 5.41
C PHE A 45 5.80 -18.66 6.61
N SER A 46 6.92 -18.62 7.35
CA SER A 46 7.16 -19.49 8.51
C SER A 46 6.29 -19.15 9.72
N LEU A 47 5.80 -17.91 9.82
CA LEU A 47 4.93 -17.43 10.91
C LEU A 47 3.44 -17.60 10.58
N LYS A 48 3.11 -17.97 9.36
CA LYS A 48 1.74 -18.18 8.91
C LYS A 48 1.06 -19.27 9.77
N PRO A 49 -0.18 -19.03 10.26
CA PRO A 49 -0.96 -20.04 10.98
C PRO A 49 -1.32 -21.21 10.07
N SER A 50 -1.01 -22.44 10.47
CA SER A 50 -1.23 -23.65 9.65
C SER A 50 -2.69 -23.89 9.26
N LYS A 51 -3.63 -23.48 10.13
CA LYS A 51 -5.08 -23.70 9.97
C LYS A 51 -5.81 -22.54 9.28
N TYR A 52 -5.13 -21.43 8.95
CA TYR A 52 -5.78 -20.26 8.38
C TYR A 52 -5.37 -20.09 6.92
N ASN A 53 -6.33 -20.22 6.04
CA ASN A 53 -6.16 -20.01 4.61
C ASN A 53 -7.26 -19.10 4.05
N VAL A 54 -6.90 -18.21 3.14
CA VAL A 54 -7.81 -17.35 2.39
C VAL A 54 -7.69 -17.72 0.92
N LYS A 55 -8.71 -18.41 0.39
CA LYS A 55 -8.68 -18.97 -0.96
C LYS A 55 -8.31 -17.93 -2.03
N SER A 56 -8.89 -16.73 -1.99
CA SER A 56 -8.59 -15.66 -2.96
C SER A 56 -7.14 -15.21 -2.92
N ILE A 57 -6.55 -15.05 -1.72
CA ILE A 57 -5.11 -14.71 -1.59
C ILE A 57 -4.26 -15.87 -2.09
N THR A 58 -4.62 -17.11 -1.77
CA THR A 58 -3.87 -18.30 -2.22
C THR A 58 -3.90 -18.42 -3.74
N LEU A 59 -5.07 -18.19 -4.38
CA LEU A 59 -5.18 -18.18 -5.84
C LEU A 59 -4.31 -17.07 -6.46
N PHE A 60 -4.31 -15.88 -5.88
CA PHE A 60 -3.44 -14.80 -6.33
C PHE A 60 -1.96 -15.19 -6.22
N LEU A 61 -1.52 -15.76 -5.09
CA LEU A 61 -0.13 -16.23 -4.92
C LEU A 61 0.25 -17.35 -5.88
N ILE A 62 -0.69 -18.23 -6.24
CA ILE A 62 -0.47 -19.27 -7.27
C ILE A 62 -0.28 -18.60 -8.64
N MET A 63 -1.11 -17.62 -8.99
CA MET A 63 -0.98 -16.85 -10.22
C MET A 63 0.38 -16.14 -10.30
N VAL A 64 0.83 -15.54 -9.20
CA VAL A 64 2.18 -14.92 -9.09
C VAL A 64 3.26 -15.97 -9.40
N GLY A 65 3.15 -17.19 -8.85
CA GLY A 65 4.08 -18.28 -9.13
C GLY A 65 4.06 -18.70 -10.60
N ILE A 66 2.88 -18.81 -11.21
CA ILE A 66 2.74 -19.16 -12.64
C ILE A 66 3.36 -18.07 -13.51
N SER A 67 3.04 -16.79 -13.25
CA SER A 67 3.62 -15.65 -13.99
C SER A 67 5.14 -15.57 -13.83
N ALA A 68 5.66 -15.88 -12.64
CA ALA A 68 7.11 -15.91 -12.40
C ALA A 68 7.81 -17.01 -13.22
N VAL A 69 7.24 -18.22 -13.24
CA VAL A 69 7.76 -19.34 -14.04
C VAL A 69 7.68 -19.02 -15.53
N TYR A 70 6.54 -18.51 -15.99
CA TYR A 70 6.36 -18.09 -17.38
C TYR A 70 7.36 -16.98 -17.76
N GLY A 71 7.51 -15.96 -16.90
CA GLY A 71 8.48 -14.89 -17.10
C GLY A 71 9.91 -15.40 -17.19
N ALA A 72 10.31 -16.31 -16.31
CA ALA A 72 11.65 -16.88 -16.28
C ALA A 72 11.99 -17.75 -17.47
N LEU A 73 11.01 -18.52 -17.98
CA LEU A 73 11.26 -19.50 -19.06
C LEU A 73 11.05 -18.92 -20.46
N MET A 74 10.13 -17.95 -20.62
CA MET A 74 9.64 -17.51 -21.92
C MET A 74 9.87 -16.02 -22.21
N GLN A 75 10.14 -15.19 -21.21
CA GLN A 75 10.13 -13.74 -21.37
C GLN A 75 11.45 -13.05 -20.98
N ALA A 76 12.17 -13.60 -19.99
CA ALA A 76 13.40 -13.00 -19.48
C ALA A 76 14.58 -13.36 -20.40
N GLU A 77 15.11 -12.38 -21.11
CA GLU A 77 16.23 -12.51 -22.06
C GLU A 77 17.48 -11.81 -21.56
N ILE A 78 17.32 -10.62 -20.96
CA ILE A 78 18.43 -9.76 -20.54
C ILE A 78 18.46 -9.60 -19.01
N TYR A 79 19.55 -9.04 -18.51
CA TYR A 79 19.73 -8.80 -17.06
C TYR A 79 18.59 -8.01 -16.41
N TRP A 80 18.05 -7.01 -17.11
CA TRP A 80 16.98 -6.17 -16.59
C TRP A 80 15.66 -6.92 -16.44
N ASP A 81 15.36 -7.85 -17.34
CA ASP A 81 14.17 -8.71 -17.23
C ASP A 81 14.26 -9.59 -15.97
N TRP A 82 15.42 -10.20 -15.71
CA TRP A 82 15.65 -10.98 -14.50
C TRP A 82 15.59 -10.16 -13.23
N LYS A 83 16.18 -8.94 -13.27
CA LYS A 83 16.14 -8.01 -12.14
C LYS A 83 14.68 -7.62 -11.82
N ASN A 84 13.89 -7.32 -12.84
CA ASN A 84 12.48 -6.95 -12.70
C ASN A 84 11.63 -8.13 -12.21
N LEU A 85 11.82 -9.32 -12.78
CA LEU A 85 11.15 -10.55 -12.34
C LEU A 85 11.37 -10.81 -10.84
N VAL A 86 12.60 -10.73 -10.37
CA VAL A 86 12.92 -10.97 -8.95
C VAL A 86 12.32 -9.88 -8.07
N LYS A 87 12.41 -8.61 -8.47
CA LYS A 87 11.81 -7.47 -7.76
C LYS A 87 10.30 -7.65 -7.61
N ASN A 88 9.60 -7.90 -8.72
CA ASN A 88 8.15 -8.06 -8.75
C ASN A 88 7.70 -9.30 -7.99
N LEU A 89 8.48 -10.38 -8.02
CA LEU A 89 8.19 -11.58 -7.23
C LEU A 89 8.15 -11.25 -5.72
N PHE A 90 9.10 -10.46 -5.20
CA PHE A 90 9.09 -10.02 -3.80
C PHE A 90 7.87 -9.18 -3.47
N ILE A 91 7.48 -8.27 -4.36
CA ILE A 91 6.34 -7.37 -4.19
C ILE A 91 5.03 -8.20 -4.13
N TYR A 92 4.80 -9.06 -5.12
CA TYR A 92 3.55 -9.79 -5.26
C TYR A 92 3.44 -11.04 -4.36
N LEU A 93 4.49 -11.44 -3.67
CA LEU A 93 4.43 -12.42 -2.58
C LEU A 93 4.08 -11.79 -1.21
N LEU A 94 4.14 -10.45 -1.07
CA LEU A 94 3.82 -9.76 0.18
C LEU A 94 2.37 -9.98 0.68
N PRO A 95 1.35 -10.29 -0.16
CA PRO A 95 0.02 -10.68 0.28
C PRO A 95 -0.04 -11.80 1.33
N VAL A 96 1.00 -12.64 1.44
CA VAL A 96 1.11 -13.63 2.51
C VAL A 96 1.01 -13.00 3.91
N ALA A 97 1.39 -11.72 4.05
CA ALA A 97 1.28 -10.96 5.29
C ALA A 97 -0.17 -10.89 5.81
N ALA A 98 -1.17 -10.85 4.92
CA ALA A 98 -2.58 -10.87 5.33
C ALA A 98 -2.95 -12.16 6.06
N ILE A 99 -2.37 -13.28 5.66
CA ILE A 99 -2.59 -14.57 6.33
C ILE A 99 -1.79 -14.63 7.63
N THR A 100 -0.54 -14.17 7.60
CA THR A 100 0.37 -14.21 8.75
C THR A 100 -0.15 -13.35 9.89
N PHE A 101 -0.55 -12.11 9.62
CA PHE A 101 -1.02 -11.16 10.62
C PHE A 101 -2.53 -11.22 10.92
N ALA A 102 -3.23 -12.25 10.44
CA ALA A 102 -4.61 -12.53 10.84
C ALA A 102 -4.76 -12.83 12.35
N SER A 103 -3.66 -13.13 13.07
CA SER A 103 -3.65 -13.36 14.51
C SER A 103 -3.44 -12.06 15.29
N PRO A 104 -4.41 -11.67 16.19
CA PRO A 104 -4.28 -10.47 17.01
C PRO A 104 -3.02 -10.46 17.90
N LYS A 105 -2.62 -11.61 18.41
CA LYS A 105 -1.42 -11.75 19.26
C LYS A 105 -0.15 -11.47 18.46
N LEU A 106 -0.06 -12.00 17.24
CA LEU A 106 1.10 -11.81 16.38
C LEU A 106 1.19 -10.35 15.92
N LEU A 107 0.05 -9.77 15.51
CA LEU A 107 0.01 -8.38 15.07
C LEU A 107 0.38 -7.40 16.19
N SER A 108 -0.17 -7.56 17.41
CA SER A 108 0.20 -6.68 18.53
C SER A 108 1.69 -6.78 18.87
N PHE A 109 2.27 -7.97 18.79
CA PHE A 109 3.70 -8.17 19.00
C PHE A 109 4.54 -7.47 17.92
N THR A 110 4.13 -7.56 16.65
CA THR A 110 4.77 -6.91 15.50
C THR A 110 4.72 -5.39 15.62
N LEU A 111 3.55 -4.83 15.93
CA LEU A 111 3.39 -3.39 16.13
C LEU A 111 4.21 -2.88 17.32
N ASN A 112 4.31 -3.64 18.41
CA ASN A 112 5.18 -3.28 19.54
C ASN A 112 6.67 -3.23 19.13
N LYS A 113 7.11 -4.10 18.22
CA LYS A 113 8.49 -4.05 17.69
C LYS A 113 8.68 -2.86 16.74
N TYR A 114 7.68 -2.59 15.90
CA TYR A 114 7.70 -1.42 15.02
C TYR A 114 7.85 -0.13 15.83
N PHE A 115 6.98 0.12 16.80
CA PHE A 115 7.04 1.33 17.63
C PHE A 115 8.27 1.40 18.56
N LYS A 116 8.96 0.30 18.74
CA LYS A 116 10.27 0.29 19.42
C LYS A 116 11.40 0.74 18.50
N TYR A 117 11.43 0.25 17.27
CA TYR A 117 12.53 0.53 16.32
C TYR A 117 12.38 1.84 15.59
N LEU A 118 11.13 2.22 15.25
CA LEU A 118 10.86 3.41 14.44
C LEU A 118 11.48 4.69 15.01
N PRO A 119 11.29 5.09 16.28
CA PRO A 119 11.83 6.35 16.76
C PRO A 119 13.36 6.39 16.68
N ILE A 120 14.02 5.27 16.90
CA ILE A 120 15.48 5.16 16.84
C ILE A 120 15.95 5.33 15.39
N LEU A 121 15.36 4.57 14.46
CA LEU A 121 15.72 4.65 13.04
C LEU A 121 15.36 6.01 12.45
N PHE A 122 14.22 6.57 12.84
CA PHE A 122 13.81 7.90 12.40
C PHE A 122 14.82 8.97 12.81
N LEU A 123 15.22 9.02 14.09
CA LEU A 123 16.20 9.98 14.58
C LEU A 123 17.58 9.83 13.95
N LEU A 124 17.97 8.59 13.60
CA LEU A 124 19.26 8.32 12.96
C LEU A 124 19.29 8.72 11.48
N LEU A 125 18.16 8.59 10.78
CA LEU A 125 18.11 8.67 9.32
C LEU A 125 17.38 9.90 8.77
N CYS A 126 16.57 10.61 9.59
CA CYS A 126 15.71 11.71 9.12
C CYS A 126 16.46 12.86 8.43
N PHE A 127 17.74 13.04 8.73
CA PHE A 127 18.57 14.08 8.08
C PHE A 127 18.93 13.76 6.63
N PHE A 128 18.74 12.49 6.21
CA PHE A 128 19.02 11.99 4.88
C PHE A 128 17.77 11.69 4.08
N PHE A 129 16.60 12.05 4.60
CA PHE A 129 15.32 11.77 3.95
C PHE A 129 15.01 12.80 2.88
N GLU A 130 14.57 12.31 1.76
CA GLU A 130 13.78 13.05 0.79
C GLU A 130 12.33 13.17 1.26
N SER A 131 11.56 14.09 0.68
CA SER A 131 10.18 14.41 1.11
C SER A 131 9.28 13.19 1.30
N ASP A 132 9.35 12.25 0.38
CA ASP A 132 8.49 11.06 0.36
C ASP A 132 8.81 10.04 1.46
N ALA A 133 10.05 9.99 1.93
CA ALA A 133 10.47 9.06 2.98
C ALA A 133 9.69 9.27 4.28
N PHE A 134 9.35 10.52 4.61
CA PHE A 134 8.65 10.85 5.86
C PHE A 134 7.28 10.18 5.94
N GLY A 135 6.45 10.33 4.89
CA GLY A 135 5.13 9.72 4.83
C GLY A 135 5.20 8.19 4.86
N ARG A 136 6.09 7.60 4.06
CA ARG A 136 6.23 6.13 3.93
C ARG A 136 6.67 5.45 5.22
N MET A 137 7.57 6.06 5.98
CA MET A 137 8.04 5.52 7.25
C MET A 137 6.97 5.60 8.36
N LEU A 138 6.06 6.60 8.30
CA LEU A 138 5.07 6.87 9.32
C LEU A 138 3.70 6.19 9.11
N VAL A 139 3.54 5.39 8.05
CA VAL A 139 2.28 4.70 7.70
C VAL A 139 1.62 3.93 8.85
N PRO A 140 2.32 3.18 9.76
CA PRO A 140 1.65 2.54 10.87
C PRO A 140 0.99 3.51 11.87
N TYR A 141 1.42 4.77 11.95
CA TYR A 141 0.71 5.79 12.73
C TYR A 141 -0.59 6.20 12.04
N SER A 142 -0.60 6.33 10.71
CA SER A 142 -1.85 6.57 9.96
C SER A 142 -2.85 5.44 10.16
N MET A 143 -2.39 4.18 10.09
CA MET A 143 -3.23 3.02 10.40
C MET A 143 -3.83 3.08 11.82
N LEU A 144 -3.07 3.55 12.82
CA LEU A 144 -3.59 3.72 14.17
C LEU A 144 -4.55 4.91 14.30
N ALA A 145 -4.45 5.92 13.44
CA ALA A 145 -5.38 7.05 13.42
C ALA A 145 -6.84 6.63 13.16
N LEU A 146 -7.06 5.50 12.45
CA LEU A 146 -8.39 4.86 12.34
C LEU A 146 -9.05 4.60 13.70
N PHE A 147 -8.27 4.51 14.76
CA PHE A 147 -8.72 4.16 16.10
C PHE A 147 -8.45 5.26 17.12
N ILE A 148 -8.25 6.51 16.66
CA ILE A 148 -7.77 7.63 17.49
C ILE A 148 -8.60 7.86 18.75
N LEU A 149 -9.92 7.65 18.68
CA LEU A 149 -10.83 7.80 19.82
C LEU A 149 -10.70 6.68 20.89
N CYS A 150 -10.06 5.58 20.55
CA CYS A 150 -9.95 4.40 21.43
C CYS A 150 -8.55 4.24 22.02
N ILE A 151 -7.59 5.00 21.48
CA ILE A 151 -6.20 5.01 21.93
C ILE A 151 -6.10 5.76 23.26
N ARG A 152 -5.10 5.44 24.08
CA ARG A 152 -4.83 6.17 25.30
C ARG A 152 -4.39 7.62 24.97
N LYS A 153 -4.83 8.61 25.74
CA LYS A 153 -4.58 10.04 25.47
C LYS A 153 -3.10 10.36 25.19
N HIS A 154 -2.15 9.80 25.97
CA HIS A 154 -0.73 9.99 25.76
C HIS A 154 -0.18 9.43 24.45
N ASN A 155 -0.87 8.43 23.85
CA ASN A 155 -0.50 7.85 22.57
C ASN A 155 -1.08 8.61 21.36
N ILE A 156 -1.93 9.62 21.59
CA ILE A 156 -2.44 10.50 20.52
C ILE A 156 -1.32 11.45 20.07
N ILE A 157 -0.46 11.88 20.99
CA ILE A 157 0.64 12.79 20.69
C ILE A 157 1.56 12.28 19.56
N PRO A 158 2.11 11.05 19.63
CA PRO A 158 2.94 10.53 18.52
C PRO A 158 2.18 10.45 17.18
N ILE A 159 0.88 10.18 17.19
CA ILE A 159 0.07 10.16 15.96
C ILE A 159 -0.10 11.58 15.41
N ALA A 160 -0.35 12.56 16.28
CA ALA A 160 -0.45 13.95 15.87
C ALA A 160 0.89 14.48 15.34
N ILE A 161 2.00 14.14 15.98
CA ILE A 161 3.36 14.48 15.50
C ILE A 161 3.61 13.81 14.13
N ALA A 162 3.30 12.53 13.98
CA ALA A 162 3.45 11.83 12.71
C ALA A 162 2.61 12.47 11.60
N PHE A 163 1.39 12.89 11.91
CA PHE A 163 0.53 13.61 10.97
C PHE A 163 1.12 14.98 10.59
N ALA A 164 1.60 15.75 11.57
CA ALA A 164 2.23 17.05 11.32
C ALA A 164 3.50 16.90 10.45
N ILE A 165 4.33 15.90 10.72
CA ILE A 165 5.51 15.60 9.91
C ILE A 165 5.10 15.24 8.47
N THR A 166 4.08 14.37 8.31
CA THR A 166 3.58 14.00 6.98
C THR A 166 2.99 15.19 6.23
N LEU A 167 2.35 16.16 6.93
CA LEU A 167 1.85 17.38 6.30
C LEU A 167 2.98 18.31 5.87
N ILE A 168 3.99 18.52 6.72
CA ILE A 168 5.05 19.50 6.48
C ILE A 168 6.01 19.03 5.39
N PHE A 169 6.46 17.79 5.49
CA PHE A 169 7.48 17.23 4.61
C PHE A 169 6.90 16.42 3.44
N GLY A 170 5.69 15.87 3.58
CA GLY A 170 5.00 15.11 2.54
C GLY A 170 4.03 15.96 1.71
N PHE A 171 4.14 17.29 1.71
CA PHE A 171 3.25 18.14 0.92
C PHE A 171 3.43 17.89 -0.59
N GLN A 172 4.63 17.56 -1.02
CA GLN A 172 4.91 17.11 -2.39
C GLN A 172 4.33 15.71 -2.66
N SER A 173 4.31 14.83 -1.66
CA SER A 173 3.69 13.51 -1.72
C SER A 173 2.23 13.55 -1.26
N ARG A 174 1.35 14.18 -2.04
CA ARG A 174 -0.08 14.39 -1.75
C ARG A 174 -0.79 13.10 -1.33
N SER A 175 -0.38 11.98 -1.88
CA SER A 175 -0.97 10.66 -1.65
C SER A 175 -0.87 10.18 -0.19
N ASP A 176 0.24 10.40 0.49
CA ASP A 176 0.42 9.99 1.90
C ASP A 176 -0.41 10.86 2.84
N VAL A 177 -0.55 12.16 2.54
CA VAL A 177 -1.43 13.07 3.26
C VAL A 177 -2.89 12.64 3.12
N ILE A 178 -3.36 12.33 1.91
CA ILE A 178 -4.73 11.87 1.65
C ILE A 178 -5.02 10.59 2.43
N LYS A 179 -4.13 9.59 2.37
CA LYS A 179 -4.26 8.32 3.11
C LYS A 179 -4.37 8.56 4.62
N PHE A 180 -3.57 9.46 5.16
CA PHE A 180 -3.62 9.80 6.59
C PHE A 180 -4.92 10.53 6.95
N CYS A 181 -5.34 11.52 6.16
CA CYS A 181 -6.60 12.23 6.34
C CYS A 181 -7.82 11.29 6.32
N VAL A 182 -7.87 10.33 5.39
CA VAL A 182 -8.94 9.33 5.32
C VAL A 182 -8.95 8.46 6.59
N CYS A 183 -7.79 8.06 7.09
CA CYS A 183 -7.69 7.32 8.36
C CYS A 183 -8.23 8.14 9.53
N ILE A 184 -7.88 9.43 9.64
CA ILE A 184 -8.39 10.34 10.67
C ILE A 184 -9.90 10.52 10.53
N ALA A 185 -10.40 10.78 9.32
CA ALA A 185 -11.83 10.98 9.07
C ALA A 185 -12.66 9.75 9.47
N LEU A 186 -12.21 8.55 9.10
CA LEU A 186 -12.84 7.30 9.53
C LEU A 186 -12.72 7.10 11.05
N GLY A 187 -11.60 7.46 11.66
CA GLY A 187 -11.42 7.42 13.10
C GLY A 187 -12.37 8.37 13.83
N LEU A 188 -12.50 9.61 13.34
CA LEU A 188 -13.41 10.62 13.90
C LEU A 188 -14.88 10.26 13.67
N SER A 189 -15.23 9.58 12.57
CA SER A 189 -16.60 9.13 12.32
C SER A 189 -17.14 8.25 13.44
N LEU A 190 -16.26 7.62 14.24
CA LEU A 190 -16.64 6.84 15.41
C LEU A 190 -17.27 7.67 16.55
N TYR A 191 -17.18 9.02 16.53
CA TYR A 191 -18.00 9.88 17.40
C TYR A 191 -19.48 9.68 17.16
N LEU A 192 -19.86 9.35 15.92
CA LEU A 192 -21.25 9.03 15.56
C LEU A 192 -21.69 7.64 16.08
N TYR A 193 -20.88 6.98 16.91
CA TYR A 193 -21.22 5.64 17.44
C TYR A 193 -22.55 5.62 18.20
N ARG A 194 -22.98 6.74 18.79
CA ARG A 194 -24.32 6.86 19.39
C ARG A 194 -25.44 6.64 18.37
N LEU A 195 -25.20 7.00 17.10
CA LEU A 195 -26.07 6.76 15.95
C LEU A 195 -25.57 5.54 15.14
N ARG A 196 -25.31 4.44 15.81
CA ARG A 196 -24.67 3.24 15.24
C ARG A 196 -25.35 2.74 13.95
N SER A 197 -26.67 2.79 13.87
CA SER A 197 -27.42 2.36 12.69
C SER A 197 -27.11 3.24 11.48
N VAL A 198 -27.06 4.56 11.68
CA VAL A 198 -26.71 5.55 10.64
C VAL A 198 -25.27 5.36 10.21
N LEU A 199 -24.35 5.24 11.16
CA LEU A 199 -22.92 5.04 10.86
C LEU A 199 -22.67 3.76 10.05
N VAL A 200 -23.33 2.66 10.41
CA VAL A 200 -23.19 1.39 9.66
C VAL A 200 -23.83 1.49 8.27
N LYS A 201 -24.94 2.20 8.10
CA LYS A 201 -25.52 2.48 6.77
C LYS A 201 -24.54 3.31 5.92
N LEU A 202 -24.00 4.38 6.50
CA LEU A 202 -23.02 5.24 5.84
C LEU A 202 -21.79 4.44 5.37
N TYR A 203 -21.22 3.60 6.23
CA TYR A 203 -20.09 2.74 5.86
C TYR A 203 -20.43 1.76 4.73
N LYS A 204 -21.65 1.21 4.69
CA LYS A 204 -22.10 0.33 3.62
C LYS A 204 -22.28 1.08 2.29
N THR A 205 -22.83 2.30 2.35
CA THR A 205 -22.97 3.15 1.16
C THR A 205 -21.60 3.54 0.59
N PHE A 206 -20.69 4.05 1.43
CA PHE A 206 -19.33 4.36 0.99
C PHE A 206 -18.58 3.14 0.45
N HIS A 207 -18.76 1.98 1.06
CA HIS A 207 -18.16 0.74 0.57
C HIS A 207 -18.56 0.43 -0.89
N VAL A 208 -19.85 0.54 -1.20
CA VAL A 208 -20.33 0.29 -2.58
C VAL A 208 -19.80 1.35 -3.53
N ILE A 209 -19.89 2.62 -3.15
CA ILE A 209 -19.38 3.73 -3.95
C ILE A 209 -17.89 3.53 -4.27
N LEU A 210 -17.06 3.28 -3.24
CA LEU A 210 -15.62 3.11 -3.39
C LEU A 210 -15.24 1.90 -4.25
N LEU A 211 -16.02 0.83 -4.27
CA LEU A 211 -15.74 -0.32 -5.12
C LEU A 211 -16.14 -0.07 -6.59
N VAL A 212 -17.16 0.74 -6.83
CA VAL A 212 -17.75 0.94 -8.17
C VAL A 212 -17.17 2.15 -8.88
N ILE A 213 -16.86 3.22 -8.14
CA ILE A 213 -16.45 4.51 -8.71
C ILE A 213 -15.27 4.43 -9.70
N PRO A 214 -14.22 3.59 -9.49
CA PRO A 214 -13.14 3.52 -10.47
C PRO A 214 -13.62 3.02 -11.84
N PHE A 215 -14.55 2.08 -11.88
CA PHE A 215 -15.10 1.57 -13.14
C PHE A 215 -15.97 2.59 -13.83
N VAL A 216 -16.73 3.38 -13.06
CA VAL A 216 -17.55 4.48 -13.62
C VAL A 216 -16.66 5.55 -14.22
N LEU A 217 -15.61 5.98 -13.48
CA LEU A 217 -14.68 6.99 -13.98
C LEU A 217 -13.89 6.50 -15.20
N ALA A 218 -13.42 5.25 -15.19
CA ALA A 218 -12.77 4.66 -16.37
C ALA A 218 -13.71 4.59 -17.59
N GLY A 219 -14.99 4.25 -17.37
CA GLY A 219 -15.99 4.25 -18.44
C GLY A 219 -16.28 5.65 -18.98
N LEU A 220 -16.33 6.67 -18.13
CA LEU A 220 -16.53 8.06 -18.55
C LEU A 220 -15.31 8.58 -19.33
N ALA A 221 -14.09 8.25 -18.90
CA ALA A 221 -12.87 8.58 -19.62
C ALA A 221 -12.80 7.89 -20.99
N ALA A 222 -13.12 6.60 -21.06
CA ALA A 222 -13.13 5.84 -22.31
C ALA A 222 -14.18 6.34 -23.33
N THR A 223 -15.24 7.02 -22.87
CA THR A 223 -16.27 7.64 -23.72
C THR A 223 -16.02 9.12 -23.99
N ASN A 224 -14.91 9.69 -23.54
CA ASN A 224 -14.58 11.11 -23.63
C ASN A 224 -15.67 12.05 -23.05
N VAL A 225 -16.44 11.57 -22.06
CA VAL A 225 -17.45 12.39 -21.38
C VAL A 225 -16.85 13.16 -20.22
N PHE A 226 -15.94 12.52 -19.48
CA PHE A 226 -15.22 13.12 -18.35
C PHE A 226 -13.96 12.34 -18.04
N ASN A 227 -12.82 13.02 -17.90
CA ASN A 227 -11.56 12.42 -17.50
C ASN A 227 -11.00 13.13 -16.27
N ILE A 228 -10.95 12.41 -15.14
CA ILE A 228 -10.48 12.96 -13.86
C ILE A 228 -9.01 13.42 -13.90
N PHE A 229 -8.21 12.94 -14.84
CA PHE A 229 -6.82 13.31 -15.00
C PHE A 229 -6.63 14.58 -15.88
N LEU A 230 -7.68 15.02 -16.57
CA LEU A 230 -7.72 16.24 -17.39
C LEU A 230 -8.59 17.31 -16.73
N LEU A 231 -8.61 17.36 -15.40
CA LEU A 231 -9.45 18.29 -14.62
C LEU A 231 -9.18 19.76 -14.93
N GLU A 232 -7.94 20.08 -15.34
CA GLU A 232 -7.55 21.43 -15.73
C GLU A 232 -8.27 21.89 -16.98
N GLU A 233 -8.35 21.01 -18.00
CA GLU A 233 -9.06 21.27 -19.25
C GLU A 233 -10.57 21.29 -19.04
N GLU A 234 -11.10 20.43 -18.17
CA GLU A 234 -12.53 20.30 -17.87
C GLU A 234 -13.11 21.45 -17.04
N LEU A 235 -12.30 22.07 -16.17
CA LEU A 235 -12.76 23.11 -15.24
C LEU A 235 -12.45 24.54 -15.71
N GLU A 236 -11.79 24.74 -16.86
CA GLU A 236 -11.36 26.06 -17.36
C GLU A 236 -10.69 26.90 -16.25
N VAL A 237 -9.86 26.26 -15.40
CA VAL A 237 -9.20 26.97 -14.30
C VAL A 237 -8.08 27.82 -14.86
N GLU A 238 -8.37 29.11 -15.09
CA GLU A 238 -7.36 30.13 -15.34
C GLU A 238 -6.50 30.33 -14.09
N GLY A 239 -5.34 29.72 -14.06
CA GLY A 239 -4.37 29.94 -13.00
C GLY A 239 -3.07 29.20 -13.31
N GLU A 240 -2.09 29.92 -13.85
CA GLU A 240 -0.71 29.46 -14.03
C GLU A 240 -0.06 29.19 -12.67
N TYR A 241 -0.12 27.93 -12.21
CA TYR A 241 0.80 27.45 -11.19
C TYR A 241 1.86 26.61 -11.88
N THR A 242 2.96 27.26 -12.28
CA THR A 242 4.13 26.63 -12.90
C THR A 242 5.01 26.00 -11.83
N MET A 243 5.35 24.72 -11.97
CA MET A 243 6.55 24.16 -11.34
C MET A 243 7.68 24.20 -12.35
N THR A 244 8.80 24.77 -11.97
CA THR A 244 10.06 24.59 -12.69
C THR A 244 10.54 23.16 -12.44
N ASP A 245 10.53 22.35 -13.48
CA ASP A 245 11.22 21.06 -13.48
C ASP A 245 12.69 21.37 -13.79
N ASP A 246 13.59 21.15 -12.83
CA ASP A 246 15.03 21.45 -12.96
C ASP A 246 15.73 20.65 -14.08
N ASN A 247 15.02 19.76 -14.77
CA ASN A 247 15.56 18.89 -15.81
C ASN A 247 15.02 19.15 -17.23
N SER A 248 14.11 20.11 -17.42
CA SER A 248 13.61 20.44 -18.76
C SER A 248 14.07 21.84 -19.18
N GLU A 249 14.90 21.93 -20.21
CA GLU A 249 15.33 23.20 -20.80
C GLU A 249 14.20 23.96 -21.53
N GLU A 250 13.05 23.36 -21.76
CA GLU A 250 11.89 23.98 -22.41
C GLU A 250 10.58 23.41 -21.82
N GLY A 251 9.90 24.20 -21.02
CA GLY A 251 8.49 23.96 -20.72
C GLY A 251 8.09 24.09 -19.27
N GLU A 252 7.36 25.14 -18.98
CA GLU A 252 6.56 25.27 -17.76
C GLU A 252 5.45 24.19 -17.78
N ALA A 253 5.69 23.08 -17.10
CA ALA A 253 4.66 22.05 -16.92
C ALA A 253 3.63 22.53 -15.91
N SER A 254 2.36 22.56 -16.30
CA SER A 254 1.28 22.87 -15.37
C SER A 254 1.27 21.88 -14.19
N MET A 255 1.14 22.39 -12.99
CA MET A 255 1.05 21.59 -11.75
C MET A 255 -0.15 20.62 -11.74
N LEU A 256 -1.10 20.79 -12.63
CA LEU A 256 -2.33 20.01 -12.75
C LEU A 256 -2.29 19.02 -13.91
N ALA A 257 -1.30 19.13 -14.82
CA ALA A 257 -1.13 18.17 -15.89
C ALA A 257 -0.81 16.78 -15.31
N ASP A 258 -1.68 15.82 -15.53
CA ASP A 258 -1.55 14.45 -15.04
C ASP A 258 -1.26 13.51 -16.20
N THR A 259 -0.06 12.95 -16.23
CA THR A 259 0.41 12.03 -17.28
C THR A 259 -0.27 10.65 -17.24
N ARG A 260 -1.13 10.38 -16.26
CA ARG A 260 -1.74 9.05 -16.06
C ARG A 260 -2.67 8.62 -17.20
N THR A 261 -3.31 9.55 -17.90
CA THR A 261 -4.10 9.22 -19.10
C THR A 261 -3.25 8.47 -20.12
N PHE A 262 -2.06 8.99 -20.43
CA PHE A 262 -1.12 8.35 -21.37
C PHE A 262 -0.70 6.96 -20.88
N ILE A 263 -0.45 6.79 -19.58
CA ILE A 263 -0.09 5.50 -19.00
C ILE A 263 -1.19 4.46 -19.26
N TYR A 264 -2.46 4.81 -19.04
CA TYR A 264 -3.58 3.91 -19.31
C TYR A 264 -3.68 3.53 -20.78
N GLU A 265 -3.57 4.51 -21.68
CA GLU A 265 -3.67 4.31 -23.11
C GLU A 265 -2.53 3.43 -23.64
N GLU A 266 -1.28 3.78 -23.33
CA GLU A 266 -0.10 3.05 -23.78
C GLU A 266 -0.08 1.60 -23.29
N GLU A 267 -0.40 1.37 -22.02
CA GLU A 267 -0.35 0.03 -21.44
C GLU A 267 -1.46 -0.87 -22.00
N ILE A 268 -2.69 -0.33 -22.20
CA ILE A 268 -3.77 -1.07 -22.85
C ILE A 268 -3.42 -1.36 -24.30
N LEU A 269 -2.91 -0.38 -25.05
CA LEU A 269 -2.52 -0.53 -26.44
C LEU A 269 -1.39 -1.57 -26.59
N SER A 270 -0.35 -1.47 -25.75
CA SER A 270 0.74 -2.45 -25.68
C SER A 270 0.21 -3.87 -25.43
N SER A 271 -0.80 -4.01 -24.54
CA SER A 271 -1.37 -5.31 -24.22
C SER A 271 -2.14 -5.95 -25.37
N ILE A 272 -2.77 -5.14 -26.20
CA ILE A 272 -3.49 -5.59 -27.40
C ILE A 272 -2.49 -5.95 -28.51
N THR A 273 -1.52 -5.06 -28.76
CA THR A 273 -0.50 -5.24 -29.80
C THR A 273 0.32 -6.51 -29.57
N HIS A 274 0.69 -6.79 -28.33
CA HIS A 274 1.51 -7.95 -27.96
C HIS A 274 0.72 -9.14 -27.42
N ASN A 275 -0.61 -9.14 -27.52
CA ASN A 275 -1.52 -10.24 -27.17
C ASN A 275 -1.40 -10.73 -25.72
N TYR A 276 -1.17 -9.85 -24.75
CA TYR A 276 -1.10 -10.22 -23.33
C TYR A 276 -2.25 -9.66 -22.46
N PHE A 277 -3.28 -9.09 -23.07
CA PHE A 277 -4.44 -8.49 -22.38
C PHE A 277 -5.08 -9.43 -21.34
N ILE A 278 -5.17 -10.73 -21.63
CA ILE A 278 -5.85 -11.71 -20.77
C ILE A 278 -4.95 -12.18 -19.62
N GLN A 279 -3.73 -12.64 -19.92
CA GLN A 279 -2.82 -13.31 -18.97
C GLN A 279 -1.71 -12.40 -18.42
N GLY A 280 -1.54 -11.21 -19.01
CA GLY A 280 -0.42 -10.33 -18.71
C GLY A 280 0.88 -10.72 -19.40
N ARG A 281 1.83 -9.80 -19.38
CA ARG A 281 3.15 -9.97 -20.01
C ARG A 281 4.14 -10.73 -19.15
N SER A 282 3.88 -10.92 -17.89
CA SER A 282 4.67 -11.56 -16.84
C SER A 282 5.40 -10.57 -15.93
N LEU A 283 6.00 -11.10 -14.85
CA LEU A 283 6.77 -10.30 -13.90
C LEU A 283 8.11 -9.77 -14.47
N ALA A 284 8.55 -10.28 -15.63
CA ALA A 284 9.85 -9.97 -16.20
C ALA A 284 9.82 -8.73 -17.10
N ARG A 285 8.72 -8.48 -17.79
CA ARG A 285 8.64 -7.48 -18.87
C ARG A 285 7.78 -6.29 -18.47
N GLY A 286 8.12 -5.13 -19.02
CA GLY A 286 7.34 -3.91 -18.96
C GLY A 286 6.31 -3.81 -20.09
N TYR A 287 5.64 -2.68 -20.22
CA TYR A 287 4.80 -2.35 -21.37
C TYR A 287 5.57 -1.42 -22.31
N GLU A 288 5.24 -1.46 -23.59
CA GLU A 288 5.79 -0.54 -24.59
C GLU A 288 5.21 0.87 -24.35
N SER A 289 6.08 1.86 -24.26
CA SER A 289 5.74 3.25 -23.98
C SER A 289 6.41 4.15 -25.01
N THR A 290 5.64 4.95 -25.70
CA THR A 290 6.15 5.97 -26.63
C THR A 290 6.57 7.24 -25.90
N ALA A 291 5.92 7.56 -24.78
CA ALA A 291 6.22 8.77 -24.02
C ALA A 291 7.47 8.63 -23.13
N PHE A 292 7.74 7.42 -22.60
CA PHE A 292 8.81 7.18 -21.62
C PHE A 292 9.82 6.11 -22.06
N GLY A 293 9.59 5.45 -23.20
CA GLY A 293 10.41 4.32 -23.64
C GLY A 293 11.83 4.74 -24.02
N ASP A 294 11.98 5.87 -24.71
CA ASP A 294 13.28 6.38 -25.15
C ASP A 294 14.16 6.77 -23.95
N GLU A 295 13.60 7.47 -22.95
CA GLU A 295 14.28 7.82 -21.70
C GLU A 295 14.74 6.56 -20.94
N MET A 296 13.85 5.54 -20.84
CA MET A 296 14.20 4.26 -20.23
C MET A 296 15.30 3.53 -21.01
N ASP A 297 15.27 3.57 -22.34
CA ASP A 297 16.30 2.94 -23.17
C ASP A 297 17.65 3.64 -23.04
N GLU A 298 17.70 4.95 -22.85
CA GLU A 298 18.93 5.69 -22.52
C GLU A 298 19.51 5.26 -21.18
N ASP A 299 18.67 5.11 -20.16
CA ASP A 299 19.08 4.73 -18.80
C ASP A 299 19.58 3.28 -18.72
N ILE A 300 18.85 2.34 -19.32
CA ILE A 300 19.10 0.91 -19.16
C ILE A 300 19.60 0.21 -20.43
N LYS A 301 19.72 0.92 -21.55
CA LYS A 301 20.27 0.46 -22.83
C LYS A 301 19.64 -0.82 -23.37
N THR A 302 18.32 -0.91 -23.32
CA THR A 302 17.58 -2.07 -23.78
C THR A 302 17.17 -2.00 -25.24
N ASN A 303 17.02 -0.81 -25.81
CA ASN A 303 16.50 -0.52 -27.16
C ASN A 303 15.14 -1.22 -27.42
N ARG A 304 14.25 -1.25 -26.42
CA ARG A 304 12.96 -1.93 -26.50
C ARG A 304 11.76 -1.01 -26.31
N GLY A 305 12.00 0.26 -25.93
CA GLY A 305 10.95 1.22 -25.63
C GLY A 305 10.02 0.75 -24.49
N GLU A 306 10.50 -0.09 -23.55
CA GLU A 306 9.69 -0.66 -22.50
C GLU A 306 9.83 0.08 -21.16
N ARG A 307 8.70 0.49 -20.59
CA ARG A 307 8.61 0.97 -19.22
C ARG A 307 8.26 -0.19 -18.30
N TYR A 308 9.12 -0.49 -17.32
CA TYR A 308 8.97 -1.65 -16.43
C TYR A 308 7.96 -1.47 -15.30
N GLU A 309 7.64 -0.24 -14.91
CA GLU A 309 6.69 0.08 -13.84
C GLU A 309 5.89 1.31 -14.21
N SER A 310 4.59 1.29 -13.92
CA SER A 310 3.74 2.46 -14.00
C SER A 310 3.51 3.07 -12.61
N GLU A 311 3.07 4.32 -12.59
CA GLU A 311 2.71 5.03 -11.36
C GLU A 311 1.35 4.61 -10.81
N VAL A 312 0.68 3.67 -11.46
CA VAL A 312 -0.68 3.23 -11.15
C VAL A 312 -0.68 1.75 -10.79
N ALA A 313 -1.05 1.42 -9.54
CA ALA A 313 -0.98 0.06 -9.02
C ALA A 313 -1.83 -0.94 -9.82
N ILE A 314 -3.03 -0.55 -10.29
CA ILE A 314 -3.90 -1.45 -11.03
C ILE A 314 -3.32 -1.76 -12.41
N MET A 315 -2.62 -0.81 -13.02
CA MET A 315 -1.96 -1.01 -14.31
C MET A 315 -0.76 -1.93 -14.17
N ASN A 316 0.05 -1.80 -13.13
CA ASN A 316 1.10 -2.77 -12.81
C ASN A 316 0.56 -4.22 -12.63
N ILE A 317 -0.63 -4.37 -12.00
CA ILE A 317 -1.32 -5.68 -11.92
C ILE A 317 -1.74 -6.14 -13.31
N PHE A 318 -2.27 -5.24 -14.13
CA PHE A 318 -2.71 -5.55 -15.48
C PHE A 318 -1.54 -5.96 -16.38
N ASN A 319 -0.43 -5.20 -16.37
CA ASN A 319 0.75 -5.57 -17.15
C ASN A 319 1.28 -6.96 -16.79
N HIS A 320 1.39 -7.27 -15.49
CA HIS A 320 2.01 -8.52 -15.06
C HIS A 320 1.09 -9.74 -15.12
N PHE A 321 -0.23 -9.57 -15.00
CA PHE A 321 -1.20 -10.66 -14.82
C PHE A 321 -2.44 -10.56 -15.72
N GLY A 322 -2.53 -9.52 -16.55
CA GLY A 322 -3.66 -9.25 -17.42
C GLY A 322 -4.97 -8.97 -16.66
N ILE A 323 -6.07 -9.02 -17.37
CA ILE A 323 -7.40 -8.81 -16.79
C ILE A 323 -7.76 -9.87 -15.73
N ILE A 324 -7.20 -11.09 -15.85
CA ILE A 324 -7.36 -12.15 -14.84
C ILE A 324 -6.77 -11.69 -13.50
N GLY A 325 -5.59 -11.07 -13.52
CA GLY A 325 -4.95 -10.50 -12.33
C GLY A 325 -5.77 -9.40 -11.69
N VAL A 326 -6.29 -8.48 -12.49
CA VAL A 326 -7.15 -7.38 -12.03
C VAL A 326 -8.41 -7.93 -11.35
N ILE A 327 -9.07 -8.93 -11.95
CA ILE A 327 -10.26 -9.58 -11.37
C ILE A 327 -9.93 -10.27 -10.04
N LEU A 328 -8.85 -11.04 -9.97
CA LEU A 328 -8.46 -11.72 -8.73
C LEU A 328 -8.10 -10.73 -7.63
N TYR A 329 -7.41 -9.65 -7.98
CA TYR A 329 -7.06 -8.58 -7.06
C TYR A 329 -8.32 -7.88 -6.53
N PHE A 330 -9.25 -7.53 -7.41
CA PHE A 330 -10.56 -6.97 -7.05
C PHE A 330 -11.34 -7.88 -6.09
N ILE A 331 -11.40 -9.18 -6.39
CA ILE A 331 -12.07 -10.17 -5.54
C ILE A 331 -11.50 -10.17 -4.11
N ILE A 332 -10.18 -9.98 -3.94
CA ILE A 332 -9.57 -9.90 -2.60
C ILE A 332 -10.12 -8.68 -1.85
N PHE A 333 -10.15 -7.50 -2.46
CA PHE A 333 -10.63 -6.27 -1.83
C PHE A 333 -12.13 -6.34 -1.50
N VAL A 334 -12.94 -6.82 -2.44
CA VAL A 334 -14.39 -7.03 -2.23
C VAL A 334 -14.63 -7.99 -1.09
N GLN A 335 -14.00 -9.17 -1.09
CA GLN A 335 -14.20 -10.16 -0.05
C GLN A 335 -13.74 -9.69 1.33
N ALA A 336 -12.59 -9.00 1.41
CA ALA A 336 -12.06 -8.46 2.65
C ALA A 336 -13.00 -7.42 3.24
N SER A 337 -13.34 -6.38 2.46
CA SER A 337 -14.21 -5.28 2.89
C SER A 337 -15.63 -5.77 3.19
N TYR A 338 -16.19 -6.66 2.38
CA TYR A 338 -17.49 -7.29 2.63
C TYR A 338 -17.51 -8.03 3.97
N LYS A 339 -16.53 -8.92 4.22
CA LYS A 339 -16.46 -9.65 5.48
C LYS A 339 -16.31 -8.73 6.69
N ALA A 340 -15.55 -7.64 6.55
CA ALA A 340 -15.39 -6.63 7.57
C ALA A 340 -16.70 -5.91 7.88
N LEU A 341 -17.44 -5.44 6.87
CA LEU A 341 -18.64 -4.66 7.05
C LEU A 341 -19.85 -5.50 7.50
N TYR A 342 -20.06 -6.65 6.84
CA TYR A 342 -21.29 -7.41 6.99
C TYR A 342 -21.18 -8.56 7.99
N ARG A 343 -19.96 -9.06 8.28
CA ARG A 343 -19.74 -10.22 9.15
C ARG A 343 -18.90 -9.92 10.40
N SER A 344 -18.72 -8.63 10.76
CA SER A 344 -18.00 -8.22 11.95
C SER A 344 -18.92 -7.75 13.07
N ARG A 345 -18.60 -8.14 14.31
CA ARG A 345 -19.33 -7.73 15.52
C ARG A 345 -18.95 -6.32 15.98
N ASN A 346 -17.72 -5.88 15.72
CA ASN A 346 -17.22 -4.57 16.15
C ASN A 346 -17.20 -3.56 15.02
N ILE A 347 -17.37 -2.30 15.39
CA ILE A 347 -17.40 -1.16 14.46
C ILE A 347 -16.01 -0.85 13.88
N PHE A 348 -14.95 -1.17 14.62
CA PHE A 348 -13.59 -0.84 14.23
C PHE A 348 -13.14 -1.62 12.99
N ILE A 349 -13.43 -2.92 12.94
CA ILE A 349 -13.14 -3.74 11.75
C ILE A 349 -14.04 -3.31 10.59
N LYS A 350 -15.25 -2.76 10.84
CA LYS A 350 -16.07 -2.17 9.78
C LYS A 350 -15.39 -0.93 9.18
N ALA A 351 -14.79 -0.06 10.00
CA ALA A 351 -14.02 1.08 9.53
C ALA A 351 -12.78 0.66 8.72
N VAL A 352 -12.06 -0.38 9.18
CA VAL A 352 -10.95 -0.98 8.40
C VAL A 352 -11.44 -1.48 7.05
N GLY A 353 -12.63 -2.09 6.98
CA GLY A 353 -13.24 -2.55 5.72
C GLY A 353 -13.52 -1.42 4.74
N VAL A 354 -13.98 -0.26 5.21
CA VAL A 354 -14.16 0.95 4.37
C VAL A 354 -12.80 1.46 3.88
N PHE A 355 -11.78 1.48 4.75
CA PHE A 355 -10.43 1.87 4.34
C PHE A 355 -9.84 0.92 3.30
N VAL A 356 -10.08 -0.39 3.41
CA VAL A 356 -9.66 -1.36 2.37
C VAL A 356 -10.37 -1.09 1.04
N ALA A 357 -11.67 -0.75 1.05
CA ALA A 357 -12.39 -0.35 -0.16
C ALA A 357 -11.83 0.97 -0.74
N PHE A 358 -11.47 1.95 0.12
CA PHE A 358 -10.78 3.16 -0.32
C PHE A 358 -9.43 2.84 -0.99
N LYS A 359 -8.64 1.91 -0.46
CA LYS A 359 -7.36 1.51 -1.07
C LYS A 359 -7.53 0.82 -2.42
N TRP A 360 -8.67 0.14 -2.66
CA TRP A 360 -9.03 -0.33 -4.01
C TRP A 360 -9.21 0.85 -4.97
N THR A 361 -10.05 1.84 -4.63
CA THR A 361 -10.22 3.05 -5.44
C THR A 361 -8.88 3.74 -5.70
N PHE A 362 -8.07 3.86 -4.66
CA PHE A 362 -6.78 4.55 -4.71
C PHE A 362 -5.72 3.81 -5.55
N SER A 363 -5.89 2.50 -5.78
CA SER A 363 -5.02 1.72 -6.67
C SER A 363 -5.13 2.09 -8.16
N TRP A 364 -6.18 2.83 -8.52
CA TRP A 364 -6.40 3.38 -9.86
C TRP A 364 -5.74 4.75 -10.06
N ILE A 365 -5.13 5.30 -9.02
CA ILE A 365 -4.52 6.63 -9.05
C ILE A 365 -3.03 6.57 -8.72
N GLU A 366 -2.61 5.70 -7.81
CA GLU A 366 -1.25 5.66 -7.28
C GLU A 366 -0.72 4.23 -7.20
N ASP A 367 0.59 4.09 -7.45
CA ASP A 367 1.31 2.86 -7.15
C ASP A 367 1.77 2.82 -5.69
N PHE A 368 1.41 1.75 -5.00
CA PHE A 368 1.87 1.42 -3.66
C PHE A 368 2.44 0.00 -3.57
N GLN A 369 2.72 -0.61 -4.72
CA GLN A 369 3.19 -2.00 -4.83
C GLN A 369 4.71 -2.08 -4.68
N ARG A 370 5.18 -1.93 -3.45
CA ARG A 370 6.59 -2.01 -3.08
C ARG A 370 6.77 -2.91 -1.86
N VAL A 371 8.00 -3.36 -1.60
CA VAL A 371 8.32 -4.09 -0.36
C VAL A 371 8.58 -3.06 0.74
N ASP A 372 7.54 -2.37 1.16
CA ASP A 372 7.57 -1.29 2.13
C ASP A 372 6.46 -1.40 3.19
N LEU A 373 6.44 -0.43 4.11
CA LEU A 373 5.42 -0.36 5.16
C LEU A 373 4.02 -0.04 4.61
N ASN A 374 3.91 0.72 3.54
CA ASN A 374 2.62 1.10 2.96
C ASN A 374 1.89 -0.15 2.45
N ASN A 375 2.57 -0.93 1.60
CA ASN A 375 2.03 -2.17 1.07
C ASN A 375 1.83 -3.23 2.18
N LEU A 376 2.79 -3.38 3.08
CA LEU A 376 2.65 -4.31 4.22
C LEU A 376 1.45 -3.96 5.10
N CYS A 377 1.23 -2.69 5.45
CA CYS A 377 0.09 -2.25 6.26
C CYS A 377 -1.25 -2.50 5.55
N LEU A 378 -1.32 -2.31 4.24
CA LEU A 378 -2.49 -2.67 3.46
C LEU A 378 -2.82 -4.17 3.60
N TRP A 379 -1.83 -5.06 3.40
CA TRP A 379 -2.06 -6.49 3.55
C TRP A 379 -2.36 -6.91 4.99
N ILE A 380 -1.82 -6.23 6.00
CA ILE A 380 -2.21 -6.40 7.40
C ILE A 380 -3.70 -6.05 7.60
N MET A 381 -4.16 -4.91 7.08
CA MET A 381 -5.57 -4.51 7.18
C MET A 381 -6.50 -5.47 6.45
N ILE A 382 -6.14 -5.92 5.26
CA ILE A 382 -6.84 -6.99 4.54
C ILE A 382 -6.91 -8.26 5.40
N GLY A 383 -5.80 -8.64 6.04
CA GLY A 383 -5.73 -9.77 6.97
C GLY A 383 -6.66 -9.62 8.18
N MET A 384 -6.74 -8.43 8.78
CA MET A 384 -7.69 -8.13 9.86
C MET A 384 -9.15 -8.31 9.40
N CYS A 385 -9.48 -7.88 8.18
CA CYS A 385 -10.80 -8.04 7.58
C CYS A 385 -11.18 -9.52 7.36
N PHE A 386 -10.23 -10.31 6.88
CA PHE A 386 -10.44 -11.75 6.68
C PHE A 386 -10.48 -12.53 7.99
N SER A 387 -9.79 -12.08 9.02
CA SER A 387 -9.60 -12.82 10.28
C SER A 387 -10.91 -13.02 11.06
N PRO A 388 -11.35 -14.28 11.31
CA PRO A 388 -12.46 -14.55 12.18
C PRO A 388 -12.21 -14.05 13.62
N LEU A 389 -10.94 -14.09 14.09
CA LEU A 389 -10.57 -13.66 15.42
C LEU A 389 -10.82 -12.15 15.61
N PHE A 390 -10.38 -11.31 14.67
CA PHE A 390 -10.67 -9.87 14.73
C PHE A 390 -12.15 -9.57 14.57
N ARG A 391 -12.85 -10.24 13.64
CA ARG A 391 -14.27 -10.00 13.36
C ARG A 391 -15.20 -10.43 14.51
N SER A 392 -14.83 -11.45 15.27
CA SER A 392 -15.63 -11.94 16.41
C SER A 392 -15.44 -11.14 17.69
N MET A 393 -14.38 -10.32 17.80
CA MET A 393 -14.18 -9.44 18.95
C MET A 393 -15.38 -8.53 19.16
N THR A 394 -15.74 -8.30 20.42
CA THR A 394 -16.61 -7.19 20.79
C THR A 394 -15.85 -5.87 20.69
N ASN A 395 -16.57 -4.74 20.70
CA ASN A 395 -15.91 -3.43 20.73
C ASN A 395 -14.97 -3.29 21.94
N ARG A 396 -15.35 -3.82 23.10
CA ARG A 396 -14.51 -3.79 24.31
C ARG A 396 -13.24 -4.62 24.15
N ASP A 397 -13.33 -5.80 23.55
CA ASP A 397 -12.18 -6.69 23.33
C ASP A 397 -11.21 -6.08 22.33
N PHE A 398 -11.73 -5.47 21.25
CA PHE A 398 -10.89 -4.75 20.28
C PHE A 398 -10.14 -3.59 20.94
N VAL A 399 -10.83 -2.77 21.75
CA VAL A 399 -10.19 -1.67 22.49
C VAL A 399 -9.14 -2.17 23.48
N ARG A 400 -9.38 -3.31 24.16
CA ARG A 400 -8.37 -3.94 25.05
C ARG A 400 -7.15 -4.38 24.25
N TRP A 401 -7.37 -5.02 23.10
CA TRP A 401 -6.31 -5.42 22.18
C TRP A 401 -5.50 -4.21 21.70
N LEU A 402 -6.17 -3.16 21.24
CA LEU A 402 -5.53 -1.93 20.76
C LEU A 402 -4.68 -1.28 21.87
N ARG A 403 -5.20 -1.22 23.09
CA ARG A 403 -4.48 -0.66 24.25
C ARG A 403 -3.33 -1.53 24.74
N SER A 404 -3.21 -2.77 24.28
CA SER A 404 -2.03 -3.61 24.53
C SER A 404 -0.82 -3.24 23.68
N ILE A 405 -1.03 -2.46 22.60
CA ILE A 405 0.03 -1.95 21.73
C ILE A 405 0.75 -0.80 22.44
N LYS A 406 2.05 -0.93 22.60
CA LYS A 406 2.93 0.05 23.27
C LYS A 406 3.50 1.00 22.21
N ILE A 407 2.85 2.14 22.01
CA ILE A 407 3.28 3.16 21.04
C ILE A 407 4.45 3.98 21.59
N LEU A 408 4.42 4.29 22.88
CA LEU A 408 5.54 4.94 23.58
C LEU A 408 6.19 3.95 24.56
N PRO A 409 7.53 3.89 24.65
CA PRO A 409 8.24 3.03 25.59
C PRO A 409 8.18 3.52 27.06
N ILE A 410 7.27 4.45 27.39
CA ILE A 410 7.14 4.97 28.74
C ILE A 410 6.69 3.84 29.66
N GLN A 411 7.65 3.32 30.42
CA GLN A 411 7.37 2.48 31.57
C GLN A 411 6.57 3.36 32.56
N THR A 412 5.26 3.08 32.68
CA THR A 412 4.56 3.48 33.90
C THR A 412 5.24 2.73 35.06
N ARG A 413 6.22 3.38 35.73
CA ARG A 413 6.62 2.96 37.06
C ARG A 413 5.34 2.79 37.86
N LYS A 414 5.01 1.57 38.23
CA LYS A 414 4.07 1.30 39.31
C LYS A 414 4.64 2.05 40.50
N ILE A 415 4.06 3.19 40.83
CA ILE A 415 4.28 3.81 42.13
C ILE A 415 3.70 2.78 43.12
N ALA A 416 4.58 2.01 43.74
CA ALA A 416 4.23 1.18 44.86
C ALA A 416 3.82 2.15 45.98
N ILE A 417 2.51 2.33 46.13
CA ILE A 417 1.99 2.95 47.31
C ILE A 417 2.29 1.96 48.43
N LYS A 418 3.37 2.22 49.16
CA LYS A 418 3.60 1.60 50.48
C LYS A 418 2.39 1.97 51.32
N LYS A 419 1.60 0.95 51.69
CA LYS A 419 0.69 1.03 52.81
C LYS A 419 1.46 1.09 54.12
#